data_7fe9ab27a8a21145f7ea7078b52335ec
#
_entry.id   7fe9ab27a8a21145f7ea7078b52335ec
#
_cell.length_a   1.000
_cell.length_b   1.000
_cell.length_c   1.000
_cell.angle_alpha   90.00
_cell.angle_beta   90.00
_cell.angle_gamma   90.00
#
_symmetry.space_group_name_H-M   'P 1'
#
loop_
_entity.id
_entity.type
_entity.pdbx_description
1 polymer ?
#
loop_
_entity_poly.entity_id
_entity_poly.type
_entity_poly.pdbx_seq_one_letter_code
_entity_poly.pdbx_strand_id
1 'polypeptide(L)'
;LTRPVRHGSSVSFHTGAAEVMGKLRLLEADTLKPGEATWVQVALTDPVAVVKGDRYIIRSPMETLGGGSIVDAHARRLRRFRADVIENLKARESGSAGQAVLAALEARQPQERATLVAQSSLSAGAVGEAVAGLVESGDIIALGETGKELLFTAAGWAALAGTVRNALADYHRKYPARPGMPKLELAGKLKLGNRGAPALARLAAEGVAVEEGTVMRLAAHVVTLTAAQQKALDAFEKDLAAHPYAPSSELAPEPDLVALLLGQGKVVRVSENVIFSRAAYDDMLARITARIRDNGKVSLGEVRDLFGTSRKYAQALLEYLDREKITKRVGDDRVLY
;
A
#
# COMPACT_ATOMS: atom_id res chain seq x y z
N LEU A 1 21.04 -25.20 -43.64
CA LEU A 1 21.34 -23.99 -44.45
C LEU A 1 22.29 -24.39 -45.58
N THR A 2 21.91 -24.13 -46.81
CA THR A 2 22.75 -24.31 -48.00
C THR A 2 23.36 -22.97 -48.45
N ARG A 3 22.76 -21.85 -48.01
CA ARG A 3 23.20 -20.48 -48.37
C ARG A 3 23.20 -19.57 -47.15
N PRO A 4 24.05 -18.53 -47.15
CA PRO A 4 24.02 -17.51 -46.10
C PRO A 4 22.73 -16.71 -46.12
N VAL A 5 22.19 -16.40 -44.93
CA VAL A 5 20.98 -15.57 -44.75
C VAL A 5 21.41 -14.16 -44.33
N ARG A 6 20.86 -13.14 -45.02
CA ARG A 6 21.18 -11.73 -44.77
C ARG A 6 20.17 -11.05 -43.82
N HIS A 7 20.65 -10.07 -43.10
CA HIS A 7 19.78 -9.18 -42.40
C HIS A 7 18.75 -8.51 -43.32
N GLY A 8 17.49 -8.45 -42.90
CA GLY A 8 16.40 -7.88 -43.70
C GLY A 8 15.77 -8.81 -44.74
N SER A 9 16.25 -10.07 -44.86
CA SER A 9 15.65 -11.07 -45.75
C SER A 9 14.18 -11.29 -45.41
N SER A 10 13.34 -11.37 -46.47
CA SER A 10 11.94 -11.83 -46.34
C SER A 10 11.91 -13.33 -46.21
N VAL A 11 11.16 -13.84 -45.25
CA VAL A 11 11.07 -15.26 -44.91
C VAL A 11 9.62 -15.65 -44.66
N SER A 12 9.27 -16.92 -44.94
CA SER A 12 8.06 -17.52 -44.41
C SER A 12 8.38 -18.11 -43.02
N PHE A 13 7.64 -17.69 -42.02
CA PHE A 13 7.76 -18.12 -40.64
C PHE A 13 6.69 -19.16 -40.33
N HIS A 14 7.09 -20.33 -39.87
CA HIS A 14 6.21 -21.46 -39.58
C HIS A 14 6.33 -21.81 -38.09
N THR A 15 5.21 -21.89 -37.40
CA THR A 15 5.13 -22.39 -36.02
C THR A 15 3.78 -23.06 -35.80
N GLY A 16 3.79 -24.28 -35.24
CA GLY A 16 2.56 -25.08 -35.15
C GLY A 16 1.92 -25.24 -36.54
N ALA A 17 0.65 -24.84 -36.68
CA ALA A 17 -0.11 -24.83 -37.91
C ALA A 17 -0.06 -23.47 -38.67
N ALA A 18 0.59 -22.47 -38.10
CA ALA A 18 0.62 -21.12 -38.68
C ALA A 18 1.79 -20.94 -39.66
N GLU A 19 1.50 -20.27 -40.78
CA GLU A 19 2.49 -19.78 -41.73
C GLU A 19 2.24 -18.30 -41.98
N VAL A 20 3.24 -17.45 -41.73
CA VAL A 20 3.15 -15.99 -41.87
C VAL A 20 4.44 -15.45 -42.48
N MET A 21 4.32 -14.47 -43.37
CA MET A 21 5.47 -13.77 -43.90
C MET A 21 6.09 -12.83 -42.88
N GLY A 22 7.40 -12.70 -42.90
CA GLY A 22 8.11 -11.78 -42.01
C GLY A 22 9.46 -11.32 -42.54
N LYS A 23 10.03 -10.34 -41.92
CA LYS A 23 11.41 -9.86 -42.15
C LYS A 23 12.33 -10.29 -41.05
N LEU A 24 13.41 -10.97 -41.42
CA LEU A 24 14.41 -11.44 -40.48
C LEU A 24 15.41 -10.34 -40.10
N ARG A 25 15.54 -10.06 -38.82
CA ARG A 25 16.53 -9.12 -38.28
C ARG A 25 17.57 -9.89 -37.48
N LEU A 26 18.79 -10.00 -38.05
CA LEU A 26 19.93 -10.54 -37.30
C LEU A 26 20.41 -9.47 -36.29
N LEU A 27 20.57 -9.81 -35.02
CA LEU A 27 20.90 -8.84 -33.98
C LEU A 27 22.40 -8.63 -33.79
N GLU A 28 23.23 -9.65 -34.12
CA GLU A 28 24.69 -9.65 -33.88
C GLU A 28 25.51 -9.66 -35.18
N ALA A 29 24.90 -9.88 -36.35
CA ALA A 29 25.59 -9.99 -37.62
C ALA A 29 24.76 -9.40 -38.77
N ASP A 30 25.38 -9.13 -39.91
CA ASP A 30 24.68 -8.76 -41.15
C ASP A 30 24.40 -9.97 -42.01
N THR A 31 25.12 -11.05 -41.82
CA THR A 31 24.96 -12.31 -42.56
C THR A 31 25.21 -13.48 -41.62
N LEU A 32 24.33 -14.49 -41.67
CA LEU A 32 24.45 -15.75 -40.95
C LEU A 32 24.83 -16.85 -41.93
N LYS A 33 25.95 -17.51 -41.71
CA LYS A 33 26.41 -18.62 -42.57
C LYS A 33 25.74 -19.93 -42.16
N PRO A 34 25.74 -20.91 -43.08
CA PRO A 34 25.27 -22.27 -42.79
C PRO A 34 25.99 -22.84 -41.53
N GLY A 35 25.18 -23.39 -40.61
CA GLY A 35 25.67 -23.97 -39.34
C GLY A 35 25.92 -22.98 -38.20
N GLU A 36 25.87 -21.67 -38.45
CA GLU A 36 25.96 -20.66 -37.41
C GLU A 36 24.62 -20.43 -36.72
N ALA A 37 24.67 -20.03 -35.46
CA ALA A 37 23.54 -19.59 -34.68
C ALA A 37 23.70 -18.13 -34.24
N THR A 38 22.61 -17.37 -34.20
CA THR A 38 22.60 -15.99 -33.75
C THR A 38 21.21 -15.61 -33.21
N TRP A 39 21.17 -14.54 -32.44
CA TRP A 39 19.91 -13.94 -32.05
C TRP A 39 19.22 -13.25 -33.20
N VAL A 40 17.95 -13.58 -33.39
CA VAL A 40 17.12 -13.00 -34.45
C VAL A 40 15.83 -12.41 -33.90
N GLN A 41 15.34 -11.38 -34.52
CA GLN A 41 13.99 -10.88 -34.36
C GLN A 41 13.27 -11.03 -35.69
N VAL A 42 12.10 -11.69 -35.73
CA VAL A 42 11.26 -11.80 -36.93
C VAL A 42 10.12 -10.81 -36.80
N ALA A 43 10.06 -9.84 -37.72
CA ALA A 43 8.94 -8.89 -37.80
C ALA A 43 7.89 -9.50 -38.77
N LEU A 44 6.84 -10.07 -38.19
CA LEU A 44 5.76 -10.72 -38.93
C LEU A 44 4.79 -9.68 -39.51
N THR A 45 4.16 -10.03 -40.64
CA THR A 45 3.12 -9.21 -41.29
C THR A 45 1.78 -9.31 -40.59
N ASP A 46 1.50 -10.45 -39.97
CA ASP A 46 0.26 -10.75 -39.27
C ASP A 46 0.54 -11.34 -37.88
N PRO A 47 -0.35 -11.15 -36.91
CA PRO A 47 -0.19 -11.71 -35.57
C PRO A 47 -0.28 -13.24 -35.59
N VAL A 48 0.59 -13.89 -34.81
CA VAL A 48 0.61 -15.34 -34.60
C VAL A 48 0.55 -15.62 -33.11
N ALA A 49 -0.24 -16.61 -32.71
CA ALA A 49 -0.30 -17.08 -31.34
C ALA A 49 0.93 -17.97 -31.05
N VAL A 50 1.86 -17.44 -30.25
CA VAL A 50 3.09 -18.14 -29.86
C VAL A 50 3.41 -17.86 -28.41
N VAL A 51 4.13 -18.79 -27.75
CA VAL A 51 4.63 -18.63 -26.38
C VAL A 51 6.14 -18.89 -26.33
N LYS A 52 6.79 -18.49 -25.24
CA LYS A 52 8.19 -18.81 -24.99
C LYS A 52 8.40 -20.33 -25.03
N GLY A 53 9.44 -20.77 -25.73
CA GLY A 53 9.78 -22.19 -25.88
C GLY A 53 9.22 -22.84 -27.14
N ASP A 54 8.22 -22.22 -27.81
CA ASP A 54 7.71 -22.73 -29.07
C ASP A 54 8.82 -22.78 -30.12
N ARG A 55 8.79 -23.83 -30.93
CA ARG A 55 9.74 -23.99 -32.02
C ARG A 55 9.18 -23.38 -33.31
N TYR A 56 10.05 -22.78 -34.07
CA TYR A 56 9.72 -22.25 -35.39
C TYR A 56 10.73 -22.65 -36.43
N ILE A 57 10.28 -22.63 -37.69
CA ILE A 57 11.09 -22.83 -38.89
C ILE A 57 10.93 -21.59 -39.77
N ILE A 58 12.03 -21.13 -40.37
CA ILE A 58 12.01 -20.09 -41.42
C ILE A 58 12.40 -20.68 -42.73
N ARG A 59 11.64 -20.29 -43.78
CA ARG A 59 11.84 -20.78 -45.14
C ARG A 59 11.96 -19.62 -46.13
N SER A 60 12.71 -19.85 -47.18
CA SER A 60 12.57 -19.13 -48.45
C SER A 60 11.57 -19.91 -49.34
N PRO A 61 11.15 -19.33 -50.48
CA PRO A 61 10.30 -20.08 -51.42
C PRO A 61 10.90 -21.39 -51.91
N MET A 62 12.22 -21.53 -51.87
CA MET A 62 12.93 -22.67 -52.45
C MET A 62 13.43 -23.68 -51.39
N GLU A 63 13.69 -23.24 -50.15
CA GLU A 63 14.35 -24.08 -49.16
C GLU A 63 14.08 -23.65 -47.69
N THR A 64 14.30 -24.57 -46.78
CA THR A 64 14.33 -24.28 -45.35
C THR A 64 15.65 -23.59 -44.98
N LEU A 65 15.55 -22.40 -44.41
CA LEU A 65 16.72 -21.59 -44.06
C LEU A 65 17.23 -21.88 -42.66
N GLY A 66 16.37 -22.35 -41.76
CA GLY A 66 16.72 -22.68 -40.38
C GLY A 66 15.50 -22.64 -39.47
N GLY A 67 15.74 -22.60 -38.18
CA GLY A 67 14.71 -22.53 -37.14
C GLY A 67 15.32 -22.26 -35.80
N GLY A 68 14.49 -22.19 -34.77
CA GLY A 68 14.92 -21.95 -33.41
C GLY A 68 13.76 -22.09 -32.44
N SER A 69 13.97 -21.59 -31.22
CA SER A 69 12.95 -21.45 -30.20
C SER A 69 12.62 -19.97 -29.93
N ILE A 70 11.38 -19.72 -29.58
CA ILE A 70 10.91 -18.36 -29.25
C ILE A 70 11.29 -18.04 -27.81
N VAL A 71 12.00 -16.94 -27.61
CA VAL A 71 12.41 -16.46 -26.29
C VAL A 71 11.50 -15.34 -25.79
N ASP A 72 10.99 -14.51 -26.72
CA ASP A 72 10.09 -13.40 -26.42
C ASP A 72 9.04 -13.26 -27.53
N ALA A 73 7.78 -13.59 -27.22
CA ALA A 73 6.67 -13.52 -28.17
C ALA A 73 6.18 -12.09 -28.45
N HIS A 74 6.51 -11.12 -27.59
CA HIS A 74 6.01 -9.75 -27.65
C HIS A 74 7.13 -8.70 -27.75
N ALA A 75 8.30 -9.11 -28.26
CA ALA A 75 9.48 -8.26 -28.33
C ALA A 75 9.22 -6.96 -29.12
N ARG A 76 9.42 -5.83 -28.48
CA ARG A 76 9.51 -4.54 -29.16
C ARG A 76 10.76 -4.53 -30.04
N ARG A 77 10.79 -3.62 -31.03
CA ARG A 77 11.93 -3.50 -31.94
C ARG A 77 13.25 -3.33 -31.17
N LEU A 78 14.12 -4.35 -31.21
CA LEU A 78 15.41 -4.40 -30.54
C LEU A 78 16.48 -3.66 -31.36
N ARG A 79 17.44 -3.05 -30.66
CA ARG A 79 18.62 -2.44 -31.32
C ARG A 79 19.66 -3.53 -31.60
N ARG A 80 20.22 -3.48 -32.82
CA ARG A 80 21.28 -4.41 -33.24
C ARG A 80 22.63 -4.03 -32.62
N PHE A 81 23.53 -4.99 -32.54
CA PHE A 81 24.91 -4.83 -32.07
C PHE A 81 25.03 -4.24 -30.66
N ARG A 82 24.06 -4.55 -29.78
CA ARG A 82 24.02 -4.09 -28.42
C ARG A 82 24.23 -5.27 -27.46
N ALA A 83 25.36 -5.25 -26.73
CA ALA A 83 25.71 -6.32 -25.78
C ALA A 83 24.64 -6.48 -24.68
N ASP A 84 24.14 -5.37 -24.14
CA ASP A 84 23.08 -5.37 -23.13
C ASP A 84 21.76 -6.05 -23.61
N VAL A 85 21.41 -5.89 -24.91
CA VAL A 85 20.26 -6.58 -25.50
C VAL A 85 20.50 -8.09 -25.58
N ILE A 86 21.69 -8.49 -25.99
CA ILE A 86 22.05 -9.92 -26.14
C ILE A 86 22.12 -10.61 -24.77
N GLU A 87 22.72 -9.96 -23.77
CA GLU A 87 22.76 -10.49 -22.39
C GLU A 87 21.36 -10.68 -21.82
N ASN A 88 20.46 -9.71 -22.02
CA ASN A 88 19.06 -9.84 -21.61
C ASN A 88 18.35 -11.01 -22.33
N LEU A 89 18.62 -11.22 -23.62
CA LEU A 89 18.03 -12.35 -24.36
C LEU A 89 18.58 -13.69 -23.85
N LYS A 90 19.87 -13.79 -23.58
CA LYS A 90 20.51 -14.99 -22.98
C LYS A 90 19.92 -15.28 -21.59
N ALA A 91 19.78 -14.26 -20.76
CA ALA A 91 19.15 -14.39 -19.45
C ALA A 91 17.70 -14.87 -19.56
N ARG A 92 16.94 -14.37 -20.55
CA ARG A 92 15.58 -14.83 -20.84
C ARG A 92 15.54 -16.26 -21.39
N GLU A 93 16.51 -16.67 -22.21
CA GLU A 93 16.60 -18.04 -22.75
C GLU A 93 16.90 -19.04 -21.65
N SER A 94 17.95 -18.78 -20.86
CA SER A 94 18.47 -19.66 -19.79
C SER A 94 17.70 -19.51 -18.47
N GLY A 95 16.97 -18.40 -18.29
CA GLY A 95 16.30 -18.06 -17.06
C GLY A 95 15.11 -18.96 -16.77
N SER A 96 15.05 -19.48 -15.56
CA SER A 96 13.84 -20.08 -15.00
C SER A 96 12.71 -19.04 -15.02
N ALA A 97 11.45 -19.49 -15.04
CA ALA A 97 10.29 -18.59 -14.92
C ALA A 97 10.44 -17.65 -13.72
N GLY A 98 11.07 -18.11 -12.62
CA GLY A 98 11.40 -17.31 -11.46
C GLY A 98 12.32 -16.12 -11.76
N GLN A 99 13.40 -16.33 -12.51
CA GLN A 99 14.34 -15.24 -12.87
C GLN A 99 13.65 -14.20 -13.77
N ALA A 100 12.80 -14.63 -14.69
CA ALA A 100 12.05 -13.69 -15.52
C ALA A 100 11.05 -12.85 -14.72
N VAL A 101 10.40 -13.45 -13.71
CA VAL A 101 9.49 -12.75 -12.79
C VAL A 101 10.26 -11.76 -11.90
N LEU A 102 11.40 -12.16 -11.34
CA LEU A 102 12.25 -11.26 -10.54
C LEU A 102 12.74 -10.07 -11.35
N ALA A 103 13.28 -10.30 -12.55
CA ALA A 103 13.73 -9.23 -13.43
C ALA A 103 12.61 -8.25 -13.82
N ALA A 104 11.39 -8.76 -14.04
CA ALA A 104 10.23 -7.91 -14.31
C ALA A 104 9.84 -7.06 -13.10
N LEU A 105 9.91 -7.60 -11.89
CA LEU A 105 9.66 -6.88 -10.64
C LEU A 105 10.77 -5.86 -10.34
N GLU A 106 12.04 -6.20 -10.54
CA GLU A 106 13.16 -5.28 -10.36
C GLU A 106 13.08 -4.06 -11.28
N ALA A 107 12.64 -4.27 -12.51
CA ALA A 107 12.46 -3.17 -13.47
C ALA A 107 11.34 -2.22 -13.06
N ARG A 108 10.30 -2.72 -12.40
CA ARG A 108 9.16 -1.93 -11.93
C ARG A 108 8.42 -2.67 -10.82
N GLN A 109 8.48 -2.15 -9.61
CA GLN A 109 7.72 -2.69 -8.47
C GLN A 109 7.06 -1.57 -7.67
N PRO A 110 5.98 -1.86 -6.93
CA PRO A 110 5.29 -3.16 -6.89
C PRO A 110 4.43 -3.41 -8.12
N GLN A 111 4.15 -4.68 -8.43
CA GLN A 111 3.26 -5.08 -9.53
C GLN A 111 2.23 -6.11 -9.10
N GLU A 112 1.09 -6.13 -9.79
CA GLU A 112 0.10 -7.20 -9.65
C GLU A 112 0.50 -8.41 -10.50
N ARG A 113 0.12 -9.61 -10.07
CA ARG A 113 0.37 -10.86 -10.81
C ARG A 113 -0.12 -10.78 -12.26
N ALA A 114 -1.32 -10.23 -12.47
CA ALA A 114 -1.88 -10.05 -13.82
C ALA A 114 -0.99 -9.19 -14.73
N THR A 115 -0.35 -8.16 -14.16
CA THR A 115 0.59 -7.30 -14.90
C THR A 115 1.85 -8.07 -15.28
N LEU A 116 2.38 -8.91 -14.39
CA LEU A 116 3.53 -9.77 -14.68
C LEU A 116 3.22 -10.76 -15.82
N VAL A 117 2.03 -11.37 -15.81
CA VAL A 117 1.58 -12.25 -16.92
C VAL A 117 1.53 -11.49 -18.24
N ALA A 118 0.94 -10.28 -18.23
CA ALA A 118 0.84 -9.48 -19.45
C ALA A 118 2.19 -8.96 -19.98
N GLN A 119 3.18 -8.79 -19.12
CA GLN A 119 4.52 -8.28 -19.46
C GLN A 119 5.55 -9.38 -19.70
N SER A 120 5.35 -10.56 -19.12
CA SER A 120 6.20 -11.72 -19.36
C SER A 120 5.70 -12.51 -20.57
N SER A 121 6.61 -13.19 -21.27
CA SER A 121 6.25 -14.14 -22.32
C SER A 121 5.86 -15.52 -21.74
N LEU A 122 5.46 -15.56 -20.45
CA LEU A 122 5.10 -16.77 -19.73
C LEU A 122 3.59 -16.95 -19.66
N SER A 123 3.14 -18.19 -19.61
CA SER A 123 1.73 -18.49 -19.32
C SER A 123 1.36 -18.08 -17.87
N ALA A 124 0.08 -17.83 -17.64
CA ALA A 124 -0.42 -17.49 -16.29
C ALA A 124 -0.08 -18.57 -15.25
N GLY A 125 -0.11 -19.86 -15.65
CA GLY A 125 0.30 -20.97 -14.81
C GLY A 125 1.78 -20.90 -14.42
N ALA A 126 2.66 -20.72 -15.40
CA ALA A 126 4.11 -20.62 -15.16
C ALA A 126 4.48 -19.41 -14.28
N VAL A 127 3.82 -18.26 -14.47
CA VAL A 127 3.98 -17.10 -13.57
C VAL A 127 3.47 -17.44 -12.17
N GLY A 128 2.32 -18.14 -12.06
CA GLY A 128 1.75 -18.57 -10.79
C GLY A 128 2.68 -19.46 -9.97
N GLU A 129 3.23 -20.49 -10.60
CA GLU A 129 4.19 -21.41 -9.97
C GLU A 129 5.49 -20.71 -9.60
N ALA A 130 6.02 -19.86 -10.50
CA ALA A 130 7.23 -19.10 -10.23
C ALA A 130 7.06 -18.14 -9.05
N VAL A 131 5.94 -17.41 -8.99
CA VAL A 131 5.64 -16.51 -7.86
C VAL A 131 5.48 -17.31 -6.57
N ALA A 132 4.79 -18.46 -6.58
CA ALA A 132 4.63 -19.30 -5.39
C ALA A 132 5.99 -19.77 -4.85
N GLY A 133 6.87 -20.29 -5.70
CA GLY A 133 8.22 -20.71 -5.31
C GLY A 133 9.07 -19.55 -4.78
N LEU A 134 8.99 -18.36 -5.41
CA LEU A 134 9.73 -17.18 -4.97
C LEU A 134 9.18 -16.57 -3.67
N VAL A 135 7.91 -16.74 -3.38
CA VAL A 135 7.32 -16.35 -2.08
C VAL A 135 7.76 -17.33 -0.99
N GLU A 136 7.81 -18.62 -1.30
CA GLU A 136 8.30 -19.66 -0.37
C GLU A 136 9.78 -19.49 -0.03
N SER A 137 10.62 -19.14 -1.02
CA SER A 137 12.03 -18.81 -0.81
C SER A 137 12.29 -17.47 -0.12
N GLY A 138 11.26 -16.59 -0.05
CA GLY A 138 11.38 -15.25 0.51
C GLY A 138 11.95 -14.19 -0.45
N ASP A 139 12.18 -14.52 -1.72
CA ASP A 139 12.67 -13.59 -2.73
C ASP A 139 11.59 -12.58 -3.16
N ILE A 140 10.31 -12.98 -3.03
CA ILE A 140 9.15 -12.13 -3.28
C ILE A 140 8.28 -12.02 -2.04
N ILE A 141 7.81 -10.81 -1.78
CA ILE A 141 6.79 -10.50 -0.78
C ILE A 141 5.47 -10.23 -1.49
N ALA A 142 4.44 -10.99 -1.13
CA ALA A 142 3.09 -10.84 -1.65
C ALA A 142 2.16 -10.18 -0.62
N LEU A 143 1.43 -9.15 -1.02
CA LEU A 143 0.45 -8.43 -0.20
C LEU A 143 -0.95 -8.56 -0.78
N GLY A 144 -1.89 -9.03 0.02
CA GLY A 144 -3.30 -9.16 -0.36
C GLY A 144 -3.72 -10.60 -0.61
N GLU A 145 -4.88 -10.75 -1.23
CA GLU A 145 -5.47 -12.06 -1.51
C GLU A 145 -4.81 -12.74 -2.70
N THR A 146 -4.71 -14.06 -2.67
CA THR A 146 -4.16 -14.90 -3.74
C THR A 146 -4.81 -14.56 -5.10
N GLY A 147 -4.00 -14.31 -6.10
CA GLY A 147 -4.42 -13.93 -7.45
C GLY A 147 -4.58 -12.43 -7.68
N LYS A 148 -4.70 -11.63 -6.61
CA LYS A 148 -4.79 -10.15 -6.64
C LYS A 148 -3.69 -9.49 -5.82
N GLU A 149 -2.65 -10.24 -5.51
CA GLU A 149 -1.54 -9.75 -4.69
C GLU A 149 -0.78 -8.63 -5.38
N LEU A 150 -0.30 -7.71 -4.57
CA LEU A 150 0.74 -6.78 -4.94
C LEU A 150 2.10 -7.39 -4.57
N LEU A 151 2.95 -7.59 -5.55
CA LEU A 151 4.22 -8.30 -5.43
C LEU A 151 5.38 -7.31 -5.35
N PHE A 152 6.29 -7.58 -4.43
CA PHE A 152 7.55 -6.86 -4.25
C PHE A 152 8.70 -7.87 -4.30
N THR A 153 9.86 -7.48 -4.79
CA THR A 153 11.08 -8.22 -4.45
C THR A 153 11.42 -8.01 -2.98
N ALA A 154 12.18 -8.92 -2.37
CA ALA A 154 12.67 -8.75 -0.99
C ALA A 154 13.41 -7.42 -0.81
N ALA A 155 14.25 -7.03 -1.78
CA ALA A 155 14.95 -5.75 -1.79
C ALA A 155 13.99 -4.54 -1.88
N GLY A 156 12.96 -4.62 -2.73
CA GLY A 156 11.94 -3.57 -2.84
C GLY A 156 11.09 -3.41 -1.59
N TRP A 157 10.77 -4.52 -0.94
CA TRP A 157 10.09 -4.49 0.36
C TRP A 157 10.96 -3.86 1.45
N ALA A 158 12.25 -4.22 1.51
CA ALA A 158 13.21 -3.60 2.43
C ALA A 158 13.38 -2.09 2.17
N ALA A 159 13.37 -1.65 0.90
CA ALA A 159 13.39 -0.24 0.54
C ALA A 159 12.11 0.50 0.98
N LEU A 160 10.93 -0.14 0.84
CA LEU A 160 9.67 0.39 1.36
C LEU A 160 9.72 0.54 2.89
N ALA A 161 10.22 -0.48 3.59
CA ALA A 161 10.43 -0.43 5.03
C ALA A 161 11.36 0.73 5.44
N GLY A 162 12.44 0.96 4.70
CA GLY A 162 13.33 2.12 4.86
C GLY A 162 12.60 3.45 4.67
N THR A 163 11.75 3.54 3.65
CA THR A 163 10.93 4.73 3.39
C THR A 163 9.97 5.03 4.54
N VAL A 164 9.34 3.99 5.10
CA VAL A 164 8.46 4.12 6.27
C VAL A 164 9.23 4.59 7.49
N ARG A 165 10.39 3.99 7.79
CA ARG A 165 11.25 4.41 8.92
C ARG A 165 11.65 5.88 8.80
N ASN A 166 12.10 6.30 7.63
CA ASN A 166 12.52 7.69 7.39
C ASN A 166 11.33 8.65 7.51
N ALA A 167 10.17 8.33 6.93
CA ALA A 167 8.98 9.16 7.04
C ALA A 167 8.52 9.34 8.49
N LEU A 168 8.56 8.27 9.29
CA LEU A 168 8.24 8.32 10.71
C LEU A 168 9.30 9.10 11.50
N ALA A 169 10.58 8.92 11.23
CA ALA A 169 11.67 9.66 11.89
C ALA A 169 11.55 11.18 11.63
N ASP A 170 11.27 11.57 10.38
CA ASP A 170 11.05 12.96 10.03
C ASP A 170 9.82 13.54 10.70
N TYR A 171 8.74 12.75 10.76
CA TYR A 171 7.51 13.16 11.45
C TYR A 171 7.73 13.38 12.94
N HIS A 172 8.41 12.46 13.63
CA HIS A 172 8.71 12.57 15.05
C HIS A 172 9.61 13.76 15.37
N ARG A 173 10.57 14.05 14.48
CA ARG A 173 11.43 15.24 14.63
C ARG A 173 10.64 16.54 14.49
N LYS A 174 9.68 16.56 13.55
CA LYS A 174 8.83 17.72 13.30
C LYS A 174 7.75 17.91 14.38
N TYR A 175 7.22 16.81 14.91
CA TYR A 175 6.11 16.80 15.86
C TYR A 175 6.41 15.93 17.09
N PRO A 176 7.36 16.33 17.93
CA PRO A 176 7.82 15.50 19.05
C PRO A 176 6.75 15.26 20.13
N ALA A 177 5.73 16.13 20.21
CA ALA A 177 4.61 16.00 21.13
C ALA A 177 3.51 15.04 20.64
N ARG A 178 3.56 14.57 19.39
CA ARG A 178 2.56 13.64 18.84
C ARG A 178 2.95 12.20 19.10
N PRO A 179 2.00 11.31 19.44
CA PRO A 179 2.29 9.89 19.69
C PRO A 179 2.76 9.14 18.42
N GLY A 180 2.38 9.60 17.24
CA GLY A 180 2.77 9.01 15.97
C GLY A 180 2.14 9.72 14.78
N MET A 181 2.51 9.26 13.57
CA MET A 181 1.93 9.73 12.31
C MET A 181 0.59 9.02 12.07
N PRO A 182 -0.48 9.71 11.65
CA PRO A 182 -1.74 9.07 11.26
C PRO A 182 -1.54 8.03 10.16
N LYS A 183 -2.14 6.84 10.31
CA LYS A 183 -2.03 5.73 9.35
C LYS A 183 -2.41 6.14 7.93
N LEU A 184 -3.48 6.93 7.79
CA LEU A 184 -3.95 7.41 6.48
C LEU A 184 -2.92 8.32 5.81
N GLU A 185 -2.26 9.20 6.58
CA GLU A 185 -1.20 10.07 6.06
C GLU A 185 0.00 9.23 5.59
N LEU A 186 0.45 8.28 6.42
CA LEU A 186 1.56 7.41 6.07
C LEU A 186 1.22 6.53 4.86
N ALA A 187 0.04 5.90 4.82
CA ALA A 187 -0.42 5.10 3.69
C ALA A 187 -0.47 5.91 2.38
N GLY A 188 -0.92 7.17 2.45
CA GLY A 188 -0.92 8.09 1.32
C GLY A 188 0.49 8.37 0.78
N LYS A 189 1.48 8.48 1.67
CA LYS A 189 2.89 8.69 1.27
C LYS A 189 3.48 7.48 0.53
N LEU A 190 3.01 6.27 0.80
CA LEU A 190 3.48 5.05 0.14
C LEU A 190 2.97 4.90 -1.29
N LYS A 191 1.93 5.63 -1.69
CA LYS A 191 1.30 5.58 -3.03
C LYS A 191 0.83 4.18 -3.45
N LEU A 192 0.43 3.35 -2.49
CA LEU A 192 -0.04 1.98 -2.71
C LEU A 192 -1.57 1.89 -2.82
N GLY A 193 -2.28 3.02 -2.88
CA GLY A 193 -3.75 3.08 -2.95
C GLY A 193 -4.39 2.35 -1.76
N ASN A 194 -5.41 1.54 -2.03
CA ASN A 194 -6.12 0.73 -1.02
C ASN A 194 -5.24 -0.36 -0.35
N ARG A 195 -4.05 -0.62 -0.87
CA ARG A 195 -3.08 -1.58 -0.30
C ARG A 195 -2.08 -0.95 0.66
N GLY A 196 -2.17 0.36 0.91
CA GLY A 196 -1.33 1.04 1.89
C GLY A 196 -1.54 0.50 3.31
N ALA A 197 -2.79 0.34 3.74
CA ALA A 197 -3.10 -0.17 5.07
C ALA A 197 -2.62 -1.63 5.30
N PRO A 198 -2.84 -2.60 4.39
CA PRO A 198 -2.24 -3.93 4.50
C PRO A 198 -0.71 -3.91 4.54
N ALA A 199 -0.06 -3.02 3.77
CA ALA A 199 1.40 -2.89 3.80
C ALA A 199 1.89 -2.41 5.17
N LEU A 200 1.25 -1.40 5.76
CA LEU A 200 1.59 -0.90 7.09
C LEU A 200 1.37 -1.95 8.17
N ALA A 201 0.27 -2.70 8.13
CA ALA A 201 -0.01 -3.78 9.07
C ALA A 201 1.09 -4.87 9.03
N ARG A 202 1.53 -5.24 7.83
CA ARG A 202 2.63 -6.20 7.67
C ARG A 202 3.96 -5.64 8.17
N LEU A 203 4.30 -4.39 7.86
CA LEU A 203 5.50 -3.73 8.35
C LEU A 203 5.50 -3.60 9.87
N ALA A 204 4.33 -3.42 10.49
CA ALA A 204 4.19 -3.44 11.95
C ALA A 204 4.43 -4.85 12.52
N ALA A 205 3.87 -5.88 11.90
CA ALA A 205 4.11 -7.27 12.29
C ALA A 205 5.59 -7.68 12.16
N GLU A 206 6.31 -7.11 11.20
CA GLU A 206 7.76 -7.30 11.00
C GLU A 206 8.61 -6.40 11.94
N GLY A 207 8.00 -5.61 12.82
CA GLY A 207 8.71 -4.76 13.78
C GLY A 207 9.36 -3.50 13.18
N VAL A 208 9.00 -3.13 11.95
CA VAL A 208 9.50 -1.91 11.29
C VAL A 208 8.95 -0.65 11.96
N ALA A 209 7.71 -0.71 12.41
CA ALA A 209 7.03 0.34 13.15
C ALA A 209 6.05 -0.28 14.18
N VAL A 210 5.59 0.52 15.12
CA VAL A 210 4.56 0.14 16.09
C VAL A 210 3.24 0.77 15.67
N GLU A 211 2.21 -0.04 15.60
CA GLU A 211 0.84 0.42 15.37
C GLU A 211 0.14 0.66 16.71
N GLU A 212 -0.36 1.88 16.90
CA GLU A 212 -1.04 2.28 18.13
C GLU A 212 -2.34 3.03 17.80
N GLY A 213 -3.46 2.33 17.88
CA GLY A 213 -4.76 2.86 17.50
C GLY A 213 -4.78 3.33 16.05
N THR A 214 -4.90 4.63 15.81
CA THR A 214 -4.98 5.25 14.48
C THR A 214 -3.64 5.78 13.95
N VAL A 215 -2.55 5.61 14.72
CA VAL A 215 -1.24 6.14 14.37
C VAL A 215 -0.18 5.03 14.23
N MET A 216 0.90 5.38 13.55
CA MET A 216 2.12 4.58 13.44
C MET A 216 3.30 5.35 14.03
N ARG A 217 4.17 4.68 14.77
CA ARG A 217 5.39 5.28 15.34
C ARG A 217 6.59 4.33 15.24
N LEU A 218 7.77 4.87 15.37
CA LEU A 218 8.97 4.06 15.61
C LEU A 218 8.96 3.55 17.07
N ALA A 219 9.48 2.36 17.30
CA ALA A 219 9.55 1.77 18.64
C ALA A 219 10.32 2.66 19.64
N ALA A 220 11.36 3.34 19.16
CA ALA A 220 12.17 4.24 19.98
C ALA A 220 11.55 5.63 20.19
N HIS A 221 10.40 5.94 19.54
CA HIS A 221 9.78 7.24 19.72
C HIS A 221 9.11 7.36 21.08
N VAL A 222 9.50 8.37 21.81
CA VAL A 222 8.90 8.80 23.09
C VAL A 222 8.40 10.22 22.89
N VAL A 223 7.15 10.46 23.27
CA VAL A 223 6.57 11.82 23.26
C VAL A 223 7.39 12.73 24.16
N THR A 224 7.90 13.80 23.58
CA THR A 224 8.71 14.77 24.29
C THR A 224 8.03 16.13 24.27
N LEU A 225 7.81 16.70 25.45
CA LEU A 225 7.18 18.00 25.61
C LEU A 225 8.24 19.05 26.02
N THR A 226 8.08 20.26 25.51
CA THR A 226 8.83 21.41 26.01
C THR A 226 8.32 21.79 27.41
N ALA A 227 9.12 22.53 28.18
CA ALA A 227 8.69 23.03 29.50
C ALA A 227 7.42 23.90 29.42
N ALA A 228 7.26 24.67 28.33
CA ALA A 228 6.05 25.45 28.08
C ALA A 228 4.82 24.58 27.84
N GLN A 229 4.97 23.52 27.03
CA GLN A 229 3.90 22.56 26.75
C GLN A 229 3.50 21.78 28.00
N GLN A 230 4.47 21.33 28.80
CA GLN A 230 4.19 20.66 30.06
C GLN A 230 3.42 21.57 30.99
N LYS A 231 3.84 22.82 31.14
CA LYS A 231 3.13 23.82 31.99
C LYS A 231 1.70 24.07 31.49
N ALA A 232 1.49 24.12 30.18
CA ALA A 232 0.14 24.29 29.61
C ALA A 232 -0.75 23.08 29.91
N LEU A 233 -0.21 21.85 29.80
CA LEU A 233 -0.93 20.63 30.16
C LEU A 233 -1.28 20.59 31.64
N ASP A 234 -0.32 20.88 32.53
CA ASP A 234 -0.54 20.89 33.98
C ASP A 234 -1.62 21.91 34.38
N ALA A 235 -1.61 23.10 33.77
CA ALA A 235 -2.63 24.13 33.99
C ALA A 235 -4.03 23.64 33.50
N PHE A 236 -4.10 23.00 32.35
CA PHE A 236 -5.33 22.48 31.84
C PHE A 236 -5.87 21.30 32.65
N GLU A 237 -5.04 20.34 33.03
CA GLU A 237 -5.44 19.21 33.90
C GLU A 237 -5.91 19.72 35.26
N LYS A 238 -5.27 20.77 35.82
CA LYS A 238 -5.69 21.42 37.08
C LYS A 238 -7.05 22.08 36.93
N ASP A 239 -7.33 22.76 35.80
CA ASP A 239 -8.63 23.38 35.57
C ASP A 239 -9.74 22.32 35.42
N LEU A 240 -9.46 21.22 34.65
CA LEU A 240 -10.38 20.10 34.56
C LEU A 240 -10.73 19.45 35.88
N ALA A 241 -9.79 19.42 36.82
CA ALA A 241 -10.02 18.91 38.18
C ALA A 241 -10.81 19.89 39.05
N ALA A 242 -10.53 21.19 38.92
CA ALA A 242 -11.21 22.25 39.72
C ALA A 242 -12.65 22.51 39.22
N HIS A 243 -12.88 22.37 37.90
CA HIS A 243 -14.17 22.67 37.26
C HIS A 243 -14.66 21.47 36.43
N PRO A 244 -14.92 20.30 37.03
CA PRO A 244 -15.15 19.05 36.32
C PRO A 244 -16.32 19.10 35.32
N TYR A 245 -17.36 19.91 35.58
CA TYR A 245 -18.56 20.01 34.76
C TYR A 245 -18.69 21.33 33.98
N ALA A 246 -17.72 22.25 34.14
CA ALA A 246 -17.67 23.52 33.45
C ALA A 246 -16.24 24.01 33.22
N PRO A 247 -15.38 23.20 32.56
CA PRO A 247 -13.98 23.54 32.36
C PRO A 247 -13.82 24.74 31.42
N SER A 248 -12.76 25.53 31.65
CA SER A 248 -12.47 26.69 30.81
C SER A 248 -12.03 26.28 29.39
N SER A 249 -12.74 26.76 28.38
CA SER A 249 -12.33 26.57 27.00
C SER A 249 -11.09 27.39 26.61
N GLU A 250 -10.76 28.44 27.38
CA GLU A 250 -9.60 29.30 27.11
C GLU A 250 -8.27 28.66 27.56
N LEU A 251 -8.33 27.73 28.50
CA LEU A 251 -7.18 27.00 29.00
C LEU A 251 -6.86 25.73 28.18
N ALA A 252 -7.67 25.42 27.17
CA ALA A 252 -7.38 24.29 26.29
C ALA A 252 -6.03 24.51 25.60
N PRO A 253 -5.07 23.56 25.72
CA PRO A 253 -3.75 23.71 25.13
C PRO A 253 -3.80 23.52 23.62
N GLU A 254 -2.64 23.64 22.95
CA GLU A 254 -2.50 23.41 21.51
C GLU A 254 -3.16 22.09 21.07
N PRO A 255 -3.71 22.04 19.84
CA PRO A 255 -4.42 20.86 19.34
C PRO A 255 -3.67 19.53 19.47
N ASP A 256 -2.33 19.56 19.32
CA ASP A 256 -1.48 18.38 19.45
C ASP A 256 -1.46 17.83 20.89
N LEU A 257 -1.45 18.71 21.88
CA LEU A 257 -1.48 18.33 23.30
C LEU A 257 -2.86 17.79 23.69
N VAL A 258 -3.92 18.39 23.17
CA VAL A 258 -5.28 17.84 23.35
C VAL A 258 -5.39 16.45 22.70
N ALA A 259 -4.83 16.27 21.50
CA ALA A 259 -4.79 14.97 20.81
C ALA A 259 -4.01 13.92 21.63
N LEU A 260 -2.92 14.33 22.28
CA LEU A 260 -2.16 13.48 23.19
C LEU A 260 -3.02 13.01 24.37
N LEU A 261 -3.73 13.93 25.05
CA LEU A 261 -4.60 13.58 26.17
C LEU A 261 -5.78 12.70 25.75
N LEU A 262 -6.36 12.94 24.56
CA LEU A 262 -7.38 12.07 23.96
C LEU A 262 -6.85 10.66 23.70
N GLY A 263 -5.67 10.55 23.11
CA GLY A 263 -5.00 9.28 22.84
C GLY A 263 -4.66 8.50 24.14
N GLN A 264 -4.34 9.21 25.21
CA GLN A 264 -4.12 8.62 26.54
C GLN A 264 -5.42 8.26 27.28
N GLY A 265 -6.58 8.61 26.71
CA GLY A 265 -7.87 8.38 27.37
C GLY A 265 -8.11 9.28 28.61
N LYS A 266 -7.30 10.30 28.83
CA LYS A 266 -7.42 11.21 30.00
C LYS A 266 -8.58 12.19 29.87
N VAL A 267 -8.95 12.54 28.63
CA VAL A 267 -10.02 13.49 28.34
C VAL A 267 -10.98 12.96 27.28
N VAL A 268 -12.19 13.52 27.23
CA VAL A 268 -13.23 13.26 26.21
C VAL A 268 -13.65 14.58 25.58
N ARG A 269 -13.53 14.70 24.28
CA ARG A 269 -14.00 15.86 23.52
C ARG A 269 -15.46 15.63 23.11
N VAL A 270 -16.38 16.31 23.73
CA VAL A 270 -17.83 16.18 23.43
C VAL A 270 -18.29 17.13 22.33
N SER A 271 -17.60 18.26 22.14
CA SER A 271 -17.78 19.17 21.00
C SER A 271 -16.44 19.85 20.66
N GLU A 272 -16.44 20.68 19.62
CA GLU A 272 -15.24 21.41 19.20
C GLU A 272 -14.59 22.20 20.35
N ASN A 273 -15.43 22.82 21.18
CA ASN A 273 -15.00 23.74 22.23
C ASN A 273 -15.26 23.22 23.66
N VAL A 274 -15.61 21.95 23.83
CA VAL A 274 -15.89 21.36 25.16
C VAL A 274 -15.17 20.03 25.30
N ILE A 275 -14.24 20.03 26.29
CA ILE A 275 -13.44 18.86 26.62
C ILE A 275 -13.61 18.62 28.13
N PHE A 276 -14.04 17.44 28.53
CA PHE A 276 -14.12 16.99 29.89
C PHE A 276 -12.96 16.06 30.25
N SER A 277 -12.57 16.01 31.52
CA SER A 277 -11.75 14.90 32.00
C SER A 277 -12.51 13.57 31.83
N ARG A 278 -11.81 12.49 31.64
CA ARG A 278 -12.43 11.16 31.53
C ARG A 278 -13.29 10.83 32.75
N ALA A 279 -12.78 11.14 33.95
CA ALA A 279 -13.50 10.91 35.18
C ALA A 279 -14.81 11.73 35.26
N ALA A 280 -14.78 13.01 34.89
CA ALA A 280 -15.98 13.86 34.90
C ALA A 280 -17.01 13.35 33.88
N TYR A 281 -16.57 12.97 32.66
CA TYR A 281 -17.45 12.41 31.63
C TYR A 281 -18.11 11.10 32.11
N ASP A 282 -17.35 10.20 32.70
CA ASP A 282 -17.87 8.92 33.19
C ASP A 282 -18.88 9.12 34.33
N ASP A 283 -18.61 10.06 35.26
CA ASP A 283 -19.58 10.44 36.32
C ASP A 283 -20.86 11.04 35.71
N MET A 284 -20.73 11.98 34.77
CA MET A 284 -21.88 12.61 34.11
C MET A 284 -22.71 11.56 33.35
N LEU A 285 -22.08 10.66 32.62
CA LEU A 285 -22.73 9.57 31.91
C LEU A 285 -23.50 8.65 32.86
N ALA A 286 -22.86 8.23 33.95
CA ALA A 286 -23.48 7.36 34.95
C ALA A 286 -24.72 7.98 35.57
N ARG A 287 -24.62 9.26 35.96
CA ARG A 287 -25.74 9.99 36.65
C ARG A 287 -26.86 10.30 35.68
N ILE A 288 -26.57 10.65 34.40
CA ILE A 288 -27.60 10.88 33.37
C ILE A 288 -28.34 9.56 33.06
N THR A 289 -27.62 8.48 32.87
CA THR A 289 -28.25 7.17 32.55
C THR A 289 -29.07 6.64 33.69
N ALA A 290 -28.61 6.80 34.96
CA ALA A 290 -29.38 6.47 36.14
C ALA A 290 -30.69 7.28 36.19
N ARG A 291 -30.60 8.61 36.00
CA ARG A 291 -31.76 9.52 36.01
C ARG A 291 -32.80 9.13 34.93
N ILE A 292 -32.34 8.76 33.74
CA ILE A 292 -33.25 8.29 32.68
C ILE A 292 -33.89 6.96 33.06
N ARG A 293 -33.16 6.03 33.66
CA ARG A 293 -33.73 4.75 34.12
C ARG A 293 -34.81 4.94 35.17
N ASP A 294 -34.59 5.87 36.10
CA ASP A 294 -35.55 6.12 37.22
C ASP A 294 -36.79 6.88 36.74
N ASN A 295 -36.62 7.85 35.82
CA ASN A 295 -37.71 8.76 35.43
C ASN A 295 -38.20 8.56 33.97
N GLY A 296 -37.63 7.62 33.24
CA GLY A 296 -37.91 7.36 31.85
C GLY A 296 -37.30 8.36 30.84
N LYS A 297 -36.93 9.57 31.32
CA LYS A 297 -36.38 10.64 30.47
C LYS A 297 -35.57 11.65 31.31
N VAL A 298 -34.84 12.52 30.60
CA VAL A 298 -34.14 13.69 31.21
C VAL A 298 -34.18 14.86 30.25
N SER A 299 -34.46 16.06 30.76
CA SER A 299 -34.43 17.33 30.01
C SER A 299 -33.02 17.99 30.10
N LEU A 300 -32.77 18.94 29.19
CA LEU A 300 -31.57 19.78 29.20
C LEU A 300 -31.47 20.60 30.50
N GLY A 301 -32.60 21.10 31.02
CA GLY A 301 -32.66 21.84 32.26
C GLY A 301 -32.24 20.99 33.47
N GLU A 302 -32.77 19.76 33.55
CA GLU A 302 -32.41 18.82 34.62
C GLU A 302 -30.92 18.45 34.58
N VAL A 303 -30.33 18.24 33.43
CA VAL A 303 -28.89 17.95 33.29
C VAL A 303 -28.07 19.16 33.76
N ARG A 304 -28.43 20.38 33.36
CA ARG A 304 -27.77 21.59 33.82
C ARG A 304 -27.79 21.69 35.34
N ASP A 305 -28.93 21.49 35.96
CA ASP A 305 -29.14 21.63 37.42
C ASP A 305 -28.44 20.47 38.17
N LEU A 306 -28.47 19.27 37.64
CA LEU A 306 -27.83 18.07 38.21
C LEU A 306 -26.30 18.26 38.42
N PHE A 307 -25.64 18.98 37.50
CA PHE A 307 -24.19 19.19 37.51
C PHE A 307 -23.80 20.64 37.88
N GLY A 308 -24.77 21.53 38.16
CA GLY A 308 -24.48 22.94 38.40
C GLY A 308 -23.73 23.61 37.27
N THR A 309 -24.00 23.21 36.01
CA THR A 309 -23.26 23.66 34.84
C THR A 309 -24.07 24.63 33.98
N SER A 310 -23.46 25.19 32.93
CA SER A 310 -24.14 26.04 31.98
C SER A 310 -24.85 25.25 30.88
N ARG A 311 -25.81 25.90 30.21
CA ARG A 311 -26.52 25.32 29.05
C ARG A 311 -25.55 24.84 27.97
N LYS A 312 -24.45 25.57 27.74
CA LYS A 312 -23.39 25.21 26.78
C LYS A 312 -22.84 23.78 27.00
N TYR A 313 -22.47 23.49 28.24
CA TYR A 313 -21.86 22.19 28.57
C TYR A 313 -22.88 21.07 28.62
N ALA A 314 -24.05 21.29 29.20
CA ALA A 314 -25.12 20.31 29.25
C ALA A 314 -25.61 19.94 27.84
N GLN A 315 -25.76 20.91 26.96
CA GLN A 315 -26.16 20.68 25.58
C GLN A 315 -25.11 19.90 24.79
N ALA A 316 -23.83 20.33 24.87
CA ALA A 316 -22.72 19.65 24.18
C ALA A 316 -22.60 18.19 24.63
N LEU A 317 -22.77 17.90 25.91
CA LEU A 317 -22.75 16.53 26.43
C LEU A 317 -23.91 15.71 25.89
N LEU A 318 -25.15 16.20 25.97
CA LEU A 318 -26.32 15.48 25.50
C LEU A 318 -26.27 15.20 23.98
N GLU A 319 -25.83 16.17 23.18
CA GLU A 319 -25.63 15.98 21.73
C GLU A 319 -24.54 14.94 21.43
N TYR A 320 -23.49 14.89 22.28
CA TYR A 320 -22.47 13.86 22.18
C TYR A 320 -23.05 12.48 22.50
N LEU A 321 -23.81 12.34 23.60
CA LEU A 321 -24.44 11.07 23.96
C LEU A 321 -25.45 10.58 22.90
N ASP A 322 -26.18 11.50 22.25
CA ASP A 322 -27.08 11.19 21.14
C ASP A 322 -26.28 10.65 19.91
N ARG A 323 -25.14 11.27 19.61
CA ARG A 323 -24.23 10.87 18.52
C ARG A 323 -23.61 9.48 18.77
N GLU A 324 -23.23 9.22 20.01
CA GLU A 324 -22.69 7.91 20.43
C GLU A 324 -23.77 6.83 20.61
N LYS A 325 -25.04 7.16 20.32
CA LYS A 325 -26.17 6.24 20.46
C LYS A 325 -26.37 5.72 21.89
N ILE A 326 -26.02 6.50 22.87
CA ILE A 326 -26.30 6.21 24.28
C ILE A 326 -27.69 6.74 24.64
N THR A 327 -28.00 7.94 24.13
CA THR A 327 -29.31 8.55 24.27
C THR A 327 -29.91 8.86 22.89
N LYS A 328 -31.20 9.17 22.84
CA LYS A 328 -31.85 9.77 21.69
C LYS A 328 -32.79 10.88 22.13
N ARG A 329 -32.88 11.92 21.32
CA ARG A 329 -33.78 13.05 21.55
C ARG A 329 -35.23 12.70 21.20
N VAL A 330 -36.15 12.98 22.12
CA VAL A 330 -37.58 12.84 21.93
C VAL A 330 -38.22 14.15 22.39
N GLY A 331 -38.62 15.03 21.45
CA GLY A 331 -39.02 16.38 21.76
C GLY A 331 -37.91 17.22 22.40
N ASP A 332 -38.15 17.71 23.60
CA ASP A 332 -37.16 18.45 24.41
C ASP A 332 -36.36 17.57 25.41
N ASP A 333 -36.77 16.32 25.53
CA ASP A 333 -36.18 15.35 26.45
C ASP A 333 -35.22 14.37 25.74
N ARG A 334 -34.43 13.63 26.53
CA ARG A 334 -33.63 12.49 26.10
C ARG A 334 -34.10 11.23 26.81
N VAL A 335 -34.09 10.13 26.10
CA VAL A 335 -34.32 8.78 26.59
C VAL A 335 -33.13 7.91 26.23
N LEU A 336 -32.98 6.74 26.83
CA LEU A 336 -31.95 5.78 26.41
C LEU A 336 -32.23 5.31 25.00
N TYR A 337 -31.14 5.05 24.27
CA TYR A 337 -31.22 4.58 22.86
C TYR A 337 -31.75 3.16 22.78
#